data_ab71324a3e609df0aaf6e4f701d14cf5
#
_entry.id   ab71324a3e609df0aaf6e4f701d14cf5
#
_cell.length_a   1.000
_cell.length_b   1.000
_cell.length_c   1.000
_cell.angle_alpha   90.00
_cell.angle_beta   90.00
_cell.angle_gamma   90.00
#
_symmetry.space_group_name_H-M   'P 1'
#
loop_
_entity.id
_entity.type
_entity.pdbx_description
1 polymer ?
#
loop_
_entity_poly.entity_id
_entity_poly.type
_entity_poly.pdbx_seq_one_letter_code
_entity_poly.pdbx_strand_id
1 'polypeptide(L)'
;MKPFWEDEYLNKEKSTFGNPSKEVKELVPYLKKDAKILDVGCGDGRHALYLAGLGFQVDAFDLSKNAIEKIDYLKQKNNLNIHTWICDVLDYPFRYSYDLIIVHGVLQFIDKTKQPQVIELLKKWTNVNG
;
A
#
# COMPACT_ATOMS: atom_id res chain seq x y z
N MET A 1 -16.13 5.57 15.87
CA MET A 1 -15.17 6.66 16.11
C MET A 1 -14.15 6.71 14.98
N LYS A 2 -13.89 7.89 14.50
CA LYS A 2 -12.93 8.13 13.44
C LYS A 2 -11.50 7.99 13.98
N PRO A 3 -10.61 7.24 13.34
CA PRO A 3 -9.22 7.16 13.78
C PRO A 3 -8.55 8.54 13.78
N PHE A 4 -7.62 8.76 14.71
CA PHE A 4 -6.95 10.06 14.81
C PHE A 4 -6.18 10.46 13.55
N TRP A 5 -5.71 9.49 12.79
CA TRP A 5 -4.94 9.75 11.56
C TRP A 5 -5.83 10.21 10.39
N GLU A 6 -7.15 10.06 10.47
CA GLU A 6 -8.04 10.42 9.38
C GLU A 6 -7.99 11.92 9.06
N ASP A 7 -7.92 12.78 10.09
CA ASP A 7 -7.79 14.22 9.90
C ASP A 7 -6.44 14.61 9.34
N GLU A 8 -5.39 13.85 9.66
CA GLU A 8 -4.05 14.09 9.14
C GLU A 8 -3.99 13.89 7.63
N TYR A 9 -4.79 12.98 7.08
CA TYR A 9 -4.81 12.73 5.64
C TYR A 9 -5.43 13.88 4.84
N LEU A 10 -6.05 14.85 5.50
CA LEU A 10 -6.59 16.01 4.81
C LEU A 10 -5.51 16.93 4.24
N ASN A 11 -4.30 16.88 4.76
CA ASN A 11 -3.19 17.63 4.20
C ASN A 11 -2.57 16.86 3.04
N LYS A 12 -2.97 17.21 1.82
CA LYS A 12 -2.58 16.45 0.62
C LYS A 12 -1.12 16.65 0.18
N GLU A 13 -0.44 17.64 0.74
CA GLU A 13 0.95 17.94 0.34
C GLU A 13 2.00 17.17 1.15
N LYS A 14 1.62 16.58 2.28
CA LYS A 14 2.55 15.88 3.15
C LYS A 14 2.08 14.47 3.44
N SER A 15 3.03 13.53 3.48
CA SER A 15 2.76 12.21 4.01
C SER A 15 2.62 12.27 5.53
N THR A 16 1.56 11.67 6.06
CA THR A 16 1.27 11.64 7.50
C THR A 16 2.32 10.91 8.29
N PHE A 17 2.89 9.83 7.74
CA PHE A 17 3.84 8.96 8.43
C PHE A 17 5.28 9.15 7.95
N GLY A 18 5.54 10.22 7.19
CA GLY A 18 6.89 10.59 6.77
C GLY A 18 7.43 9.75 5.63
N ASN A 19 8.73 9.48 5.68
CA ASN A 19 9.43 8.77 4.63
C ASN A 19 9.13 7.26 4.65
N PRO A 20 9.38 6.55 3.53
CA PRO A 20 9.26 5.09 3.51
C PRO A 20 10.14 4.45 4.57
N SER A 21 9.73 3.27 5.05
CA SER A 21 10.51 2.55 6.04
C SER A 21 11.85 2.10 5.47
N LYS A 22 12.82 1.91 6.37
CA LYS A 22 14.14 1.40 6.00
C LYS A 22 14.04 0.04 5.31
N GLU A 23 13.17 -0.83 5.81
CA GLU A 23 12.98 -2.17 5.28
C GLU A 23 12.53 -2.13 3.81
N VAL A 24 11.60 -1.24 3.48
CA VAL A 24 11.14 -1.09 2.10
C VAL A 24 12.28 -0.58 1.21
N LYS A 25 13.02 0.42 1.66
CA LYS A 25 14.15 0.95 0.89
C LYS A 25 15.20 -0.12 0.63
N GLU A 26 15.48 -0.97 1.61
CA GLU A 26 16.48 -2.03 1.49
C GLU A 26 16.07 -3.13 0.51
N LEU A 27 14.77 -3.32 0.28
CA LEU A 27 14.27 -4.31 -0.67
C LEU A 27 14.39 -3.87 -2.13
N VAL A 28 14.45 -2.58 -2.40
CA VAL A 28 14.43 -2.05 -3.76
C VAL A 28 15.48 -2.68 -4.68
N PRO A 29 16.76 -2.84 -4.27
CA PRO A 29 17.77 -3.43 -5.16
C PRO A 29 17.48 -4.88 -5.58
N TYR A 30 16.60 -5.56 -4.86
CA TYR A 30 16.25 -6.96 -5.15
C TYR A 30 15.02 -7.09 -6.04
N LEU A 31 14.33 -5.97 -6.35
CA LEU A 31 13.15 -5.98 -7.19
C LEU A 31 13.56 -5.85 -8.66
N LYS A 32 12.93 -6.66 -9.52
CA LYS A 32 13.13 -6.49 -10.96
C LYS A 32 12.47 -5.21 -11.43
N LYS A 33 12.93 -4.68 -12.56
CA LYS A 33 12.54 -3.37 -13.08
C LYS A 33 11.03 -3.20 -13.26
N ASP A 34 10.35 -4.25 -13.68
CA ASP A 34 8.90 -4.23 -13.93
C ASP A 34 8.10 -4.91 -12.83
N ALA A 35 8.65 -4.97 -11.63
CA ALA A 35 7.98 -5.59 -10.49
C ALA A 35 6.61 -4.95 -10.23
N LYS A 36 5.65 -5.81 -9.89
CA LYS A 36 4.30 -5.39 -9.48
C LYS A 36 4.23 -5.43 -7.96
N ILE A 37 3.81 -4.34 -7.36
CA ILE A 37 3.83 -4.16 -5.92
C ILE A 37 2.42 -3.86 -5.42
N LEU A 38 2.04 -4.49 -4.30
CA LEU A 38 0.79 -4.21 -3.61
C LEU A 38 1.10 -3.64 -2.23
N ASP A 39 0.48 -2.51 -1.90
CA ASP A 39 0.60 -1.87 -0.60
C ASP A 39 -0.73 -2.02 0.14
N VAL A 40 -0.79 -2.97 1.08
CA VAL A 40 -1.99 -3.31 1.85
C VAL A 40 -2.13 -2.34 3.01
N GLY A 41 -3.28 -1.63 3.09
CA GLY A 41 -3.47 -0.62 4.12
C GLY A 41 -2.47 0.51 3.97
N CYS A 42 -2.45 1.08 2.77
CA CYS A 42 -1.36 1.97 2.34
C CYS A 42 -1.32 3.33 3.04
N GLY A 43 -2.36 3.70 3.79
CA GLY A 43 -2.45 5.02 4.37
C GLY A 43 -2.37 6.09 3.30
N ASP A 44 -1.65 7.18 3.57
CA ASP A 44 -1.48 8.28 2.62
C ASP A 44 -0.36 8.04 1.61
N GLY A 45 0.15 6.81 1.54
CA GLY A 45 0.99 6.37 0.44
C GLY A 45 2.49 6.55 0.58
N ARG A 46 3.03 6.63 1.80
CA ARG A 46 4.49 6.82 1.95
C ARG A 46 5.32 5.77 1.23
N HIS A 47 4.88 4.50 1.21
CA HIS A 47 5.55 3.43 0.47
C HIS A 47 5.15 3.42 -1.00
N ALA A 48 3.84 3.52 -1.28
CA ALA A 48 3.31 3.48 -2.65
C ALA A 48 3.87 4.61 -3.50
N LEU A 49 3.87 5.84 -2.98
CA LEU A 49 4.38 7.00 -3.70
C LEU A 49 5.89 6.90 -3.95
N TYR A 50 6.64 6.44 -2.95
CA TYR A 50 8.08 6.24 -3.07
C TYR A 50 8.42 5.24 -4.18
N LEU A 51 7.78 4.07 -4.15
CA LEU A 51 8.07 3.00 -5.10
C LEU A 51 7.61 3.36 -6.51
N ALA A 52 6.45 3.99 -6.65
CA ALA A 52 5.98 4.46 -7.95
C ALA A 52 6.90 5.55 -8.51
N GLY A 53 7.46 6.39 -7.63
CA GLY A 53 8.44 7.40 -8.02
C GLY A 53 9.73 6.80 -8.58
N LEU A 54 10.05 5.57 -8.19
CA LEU A 54 11.19 4.83 -8.73
C LEU A 54 10.86 4.09 -10.04
N GLY A 55 9.61 4.15 -10.49
CA GLY A 55 9.19 3.57 -11.76
C GLY A 55 8.44 2.25 -11.64
N PHE A 56 8.18 1.75 -10.44
CA PHE A 56 7.42 0.51 -10.26
C PHE A 56 5.93 0.73 -10.45
N GLN A 57 5.22 -0.32 -10.86
CA GLN A 57 3.76 -0.34 -10.89
C GLN A 57 3.26 -0.72 -9.51
N VAL A 58 2.43 0.13 -8.92
CA VAL A 58 1.94 -0.07 -7.55
C VAL A 58 0.41 -0.08 -7.52
N ASP A 59 -0.14 -1.09 -6.86
CA ASP A 59 -1.55 -1.12 -6.48
C ASP A 59 -1.60 -0.89 -4.98
N ALA A 60 -2.58 -0.10 -4.52
CA ALA A 60 -2.67 0.28 -3.12
C ALA A 60 -4.13 0.38 -2.69
N PHE A 61 -4.44 -0.04 -1.48
CA PHE A 61 -5.78 0.14 -0.94
C PHE A 61 -5.75 0.44 0.54
N ASP A 62 -6.81 1.11 0.99
CA ASP A 62 -6.99 1.45 2.39
C ASP A 62 -8.48 1.65 2.65
N LEU A 63 -8.90 1.55 3.90
CA LEU A 63 -10.28 1.84 4.28
C LEU A 63 -10.56 3.34 4.32
N SER A 64 -9.54 4.16 4.44
CA SER A 64 -9.67 5.60 4.57
C SER A 64 -9.84 6.26 3.21
N LYS A 65 -11.01 6.85 2.98
CA LYS A 65 -11.27 7.63 1.78
C LYS A 65 -10.31 8.82 1.68
N ASN A 66 -10.04 9.49 2.81
CA ASN A 66 -9.16 10.67 2.83
C ASN A 66 -7.73 10.28 2.47
N ALA A 67 -7.25 9.12 2.93
CA ALA A 67 -5.92 8.63 2.58
C ALA A 67 -5.81 8.36 1.07
N ILE A 68 -6.81 7.68 0.51
CA ILE A 68 -6.81 7.36 -0.92
C ILE A 68 -6.92 8.63 -1.77
N GLU A 69 -7.74 9.58 -1.39
CA GLU A 69 -7.84 10.85 -2.11
C GLU A 69 -6.51 11.60 -2.12
N LYS A 70 -5.76 11.53 -1.03
CA LYS A 70 -4.43 12.15 -0.95
C LYS A 70 -3.45 11.48 -1.91
N ILE A 71 -3.45 10.15 -1.99
CA ILE A 71 -2.63 9.42 -2.94
C ILE A 71 -3.01 9.79 -4.37
N ASP A 72 -4.32 9.83 -4.68
CA ASP A 72 -4.80 10.15 -6.03
C ASP A 72 -4.39 11.55 -6.46
N TYR A 73 -4.43 12.50 -5.53
CA TYR A 73 -3.96 13.85 -5.80
C TYR A 73 -2.46 13.87 -6.14
N LEU A 74 -1.65 13.21 -5.30
CA LEU A 74 -0.20 13.21 -5.48
C LEU A 74 0.24 12.40 -6.70
N LYS A 75 -0.44 11.29 -7.01
CA LYS A 75 -0.09 10.50 -8.19
C LYS A 75 -0.35 11.27 -9.49
N GLN A 76 -1.44 12.05 -9.55
CA GLN A 76 -1.74 12.87 -10.72
C GLN A 76 -0.75 14.01 -10.85
N LYS A 77 -0.43 14.68 -9.74
CA LYS A 77 0.51 15.78 -9.72
C LYS A 77 1.90 15.35 -10.21
N ASN A 78 2.32 14.13 -9.87
CA ASN A 78 3.66 13.62 -10.18
C ASN A 78 3.66 12.58 -11.31
N ASN A 79 2.53 12.33 -11.94
CA ASN A 79 2.37 11.38 -13.04
C ASN A 79 2.91 9.98 -12.69
N LEU A 80 2.42 9.42 -11.58
CA LEU A 80 2.87 8.12 -11.05
C LEU A 80 1.92 6.99 -11.44
N ASN A 81 2.47 5.80 -11.63
CA ASN A 81 1.69 4.60 -11.98
C ASN A 81 1.21 3.89 -10.71
N ILE A 82 0.14 4.41 -10.11
CA ILE A 82 -0.50 3.85 -8.93
C ILE A 82 -2.00 3.68 -9.20
N HIS A 83 -2.52 2.49 -8.90
CA HIS A 83 -3.97 2.23 -8.91
C HIS A 83 -4.43 2.06 -7.46
N THR A 84 -5.53 2.73 -7.09
CA THR A 84 -6.00 2.76 -5.71
C THR A 84 -7.42 2.23 -5.58
N TRP A 85 -7.73 1.68 -4.40
CA TRP A 85 -9.07 1.21 -4.03
C TRP A 85 -9.35 1.61 -2.59
N ILE A 86 -10.62 1.85 -2.28
CA ILE A 86 -11.10 2.03 -0.91
C ILE A 86 -11.78 0.73 -0.53
N CYS A 87 -11.09 -0.13 0.21
CA CYS A 87 -11.64 -1.43 0.62
C CYS A 87 -10.81 -2.08 1.73
N ASP A 88 -11.39 -3.12 2.34
CA ASP A 88 -10.68 -3.98 3.26
C ASP A 88 -9.88 -5.03 2.47
N VAL A 89 -8.88 -5.61 3.12
CA VAL A 89 -8.04 -6.65 2.51
C VAL A 89 -8.84 -7.87 2.06
N LEU A 90 -9.89 -8.24 2.80
CA LEU A 90 -10.74 -9.38 2.45
C LEU A 90 -11.66 -9.09 1.25
N ASP A 91 -11.87 -7.83 0.91
CA ASP A 91 -12.72 -7.42 -0.20
C ASP A 91 -11.91 -6.97 -1.41
N TYR A 92 -10.58 -6.91 -1.30
CA TYR A 92 -9.74 -6.47 -2.40
C TYR A 92 -9.83 -7.47 -3.57
N PRO A 93 -10.09 -6.98 -4.80
CA PRO A 93 -10.27 -7.87 -5.95
C PRO A 93 -8.92 -8.28 -6.56
N PHE A 94 -8.26 -9.26 -5.95
CA PHE A 94 -7.01 -9.79 -6.50
C PHE A 94 -7.22 -10.31 -7.92
N ARG A 95 -6.40 -9.87 -8.86
CA ARG A 95 -6.48 -10.24 -10.27
C ARG A 95 -5.21 -10.91 -10.79
N TYR A 96 -4.08 -10.65 -10.16
CA TYR A 96 -2.78 -11.22 -10.51
C TYR A 96 -1.90 -11.24 -9.28
N SER A 97 -0.83 -12.02 -9.35
CA SER A 97 0.12 -12.11 -8.24
C SER A 97 1.12 -10.95 -8.27
N TYR A 98 1.65 -10.62 -7.12
CA TYR A 98 2.58 -9.51 -6.93
C TYR A 98 3.99 -10.00 -6.63
N ASP A 99 4.99 -9.24 -7.05
CA ASP A 99 6.39 -9.51 -6.73
C ASP A 99 6.75 -9.08 -5.30
N LEU A 100 6.02 -8.11 -4.78
CA LEU A 100 6.15 -7.64 -3.40
C LEU A 100 4.79 -7.24 -2.88
N ILE A 101 4.45 -7.71 -1.69
CA ILE A 101 3.26 -7.25 -0.97
C ILE A 101 3.74 -6.64 0.35
N ILE A 102 3.40 -5.38 0.56
CA ILE A 102 3.77 -4.64 1.77
C ILE A 102 2.57 -4.63 2.71
N VAL A 103 2.80 -5.06 3.96
CA VAL A 103 1.76 -5.10 4.99
C VAL A 103 2.35 -4.42 6.24
N HIS A 104 2.66 -3.15 6.13
CA HIS A 104 3.38 -2.43 7.17
C HIS A 104 2.42 -1.77 8.16
N GLY A 105 2.42 -2.25 9.40
CA GLY A 105 1.63 -1.66 10.47
C GLY A 105 0.13 -1.90 10.38
N VAL A 106 -0.33 -2.89 9.60
CA VAL A 106 -1.74 -3.13 9.32
C VAL A 106 -2.30 -4.33 10.07
N LEU A 107 -1.54 -5.42 10.17
CA LEU A 107 -2.06 -6.67 10.76
C LEU A 107 -2.58 -6.48 12.17
N GLN A 108 -1.97 -5.59 12.93
CA GLN A 108 -2.38 -5.32 14.31
C GLN A 108 -3.80 -4.75 14.43
N PHE A 109 -4.34 -4.17 13.34
CA PHE A 109 -5.69 -3.62 13.31
C PHE A 109 -6.72 -4.61 12.76
N ILE A 110 -6.27 -5.81 12.35
CA ILE A 110 -7.15 -6.86 11.87
C ILE A 110 -7.54 -7.75 13.04
N ASP A 111 -8.82 -8.14 13.12
CA ASP A 111 -9.30 -9.07 14.13
C ASP A 111 -8.39 -10.30 14.17
N LYS A 112 -7.91 -10.67 15.35
CA LYS A 112 -7.00 -11.80 15.54
C LYS A 112 -7.52 -13.10 14.95
N THR A 113 -8.84 -13.30 14.96
CA THR A 113 -9.44 -14.49 14.38
C THR A 113 -9.30 -14.55 12.86
N LYS A 114 -9.13 -13.39 12.22
CA LYS A 114 -9.02 -13.27 10.77
C LYS A 114 -7.57 -13.14 10.28
N GLN A 115 -6.62 -12.87 11.18
CA GLN A 115 -5.23 -12.67 10.78
C GLN A 115 -4.63 -13.87 10.03
N PRO A 116 -4.82 -15.14 10.47
CA PRO A 116 -4.30 -16.27 9.71
C PRO A 116 -4.88 -16.36 8.30
N GLN A 117 -6.17 -16.09 8.15
CA GLN A 117 -6.83 -16.08 6.84
C GLN A 117 -6.22 -15.01 5.92
N VAL A 118 -5.97 -13.83 6.45
CA VAL A 118 -5.36 -12.73 5.68
C VAL A 118 -3.94 -13.11 5.26
N ILE A 119 -3.15 -13.65 6.17
CA ILE A 119 -1.77 -14.05 5.87
C ILE A 119 -1.74 -15.10 4.75
N GLU A 120 -2.60 -16.11 4.82
CA GLU A 120 -2.67 -17.14 3.77
C GLU A 120 -3.11 -16.56 2.43
N LEU A 121 -4.07 -15.62 2.45
CA LEU A 121 -4.50 -14.93 1.24
C LEU A 121 -3.35 -14.17 0.59
N LEU A 122 -2.58 -13.43 1.37
CA LEU A 122 -1.46 -12.64 0.86
C LEU A 122 -0.34 -13.54 0.32
N LYS A 123 -0.07 -14.66 0.99
CA LYS A 123 0.91 -15.65 0.50
C LYS A 123 0.48 -16.20 -0.85
N LYS A 124 -0.81 -16.51 -1.01
CA LYS A 124 -1.35 -17.05 -2.26
C LYS A 124 -1.08 -16.11 -3.43
N TRP A 125 -1.16 -14.82 -3.20
CA TRP A 125 -1.04 -13.80 -4.25
C TRP A 125 0.36 -13.20 -4.36
N THR A 126 1.35 -13.78 -3.68
CA THR A 126 2.75 -13.41 -3.81
C THR A 126 3.43 -14.37 -4.79
N ASN A 127 4.21 -13.84 -5.74
CA ASN A 127 4.96 -14.65 -6.68
C ASN A 127 5.99 -15.52 -5.96
N VAL A 128 6.36 -16.65 -6.58
CA VAL A 128 7.25 -17.65 -5.96
C VAL A 128 8.55 -17.01 -5.46
N ASN A 129 9.08 -16.05 -6.17
CA ASN A 129 10.31 -15.36 -5.80
C ASN A 129 10.07 -13.97 -5.22
N GLY A 130 8.83 -13.73 -4.87
CA GLY A 130 8.43 -12.45 -4.31
C GLY A 130 8.70 -12.28 -2.81
#